data_694f64d5a5d6e280823e15ff303e4f8b
#
_entry.id   694f64d5a5d6e280823e15ff303e4f8b
#
_cell.length_a   1.000
_cell.length_b   1.000
_cell.length_c   1.000
_cell.angle_alpha   90.00
_cell.angle_beta   90.00
_cell.angle_gamma   90.00
#
_symmetry.space_group_name_H-M   'P 1'
#
loop_
_entity.id
_entity.type
_entity.pdbx_description
1 polymer ?
#
loop_
_entity_poly.entity_id
_entity_poly.type
_entity_poly.pdbx_seq_one_letter_code
_entity_poly.pdbx_strand_id
1 'polypeptide(L)'
;MGLKSYSLKSIILFIAILAGIALNHSRAYAAQTKTMVVAGGCFWCVESDFERVRGVIKAVSGFTGGHTENPTYKQVKTGRTGHFEAVQITYDPAKISYESLLKLFIMSIDPTDGGGQFCDRGDSYRTAIFVSNAREKAIAEATIRYAKRTLRRSIRTQILPAARFYVAGPPHQNYYRGTKRVLTRFGIRKQSEAYQAYRKACGRDKRVQRLWGANAPFITH
;
A
#
# COMPACT_ATOMS: atom_id res chain seq x y z
N MET A 1 59.70 -26.21 -10.67
CA MET A 1 58.42 -25.52 -10.99
C MET A 1 58.55 -24.07 -10.58
N GLY A 2 58.82 -23.14 -11.55
CA GLY A 2 59.08 -21.73 -11.23
C GLY A 2 57.77 -20.96 -11.05
N LEU A 3 57.56 -20.37 -9.87
CA LEU A 3 56.49 -19.44 -9.64
C LEU A 3 56.73 -18.17 -10.49
N LYS A 4 55.84 -17.87 -11.42
CA LYS A 4 55.87 -16.60 -12.16
C LYS A 4 55.57 -15.43 -11.20
N SER A 5 56.60 -14.60 -10.97
CA SER A 5 56.44 -13.34 -10.21
C SER A 5 55.63 -12.37 -11.05
N TYR A 6 54.39 -12.06 -10.59
CA TYR A 6 53.57 -11.02 -11.19
C TYR A 6 54.05 -9.66 -10.70
N SER A 7 54.16 -8.67 -11.61
CA SER A 7 54.58 -7.34 -11.22
C SER A 7 53.52 -6.68 -10.32
N LEU A 8 53.96 -5.83 -9.38
CA LEU A 8 53.07 -5.09 -8.47
C LEU A 8 52.01 -4.30 -9.25
N LYS A 9 52.35 -3.77 -10.42
CA LYS A 9 51.43 -3.04 -11.32
C LYS A 9 50.31 -3.94 -11.85
N SER A 10 50.60 -5.19 -12.20
CA SER A 10 49.59 -6.18 -12.67
C SER A 10 48.61 -6.57 -11.56
N ILE A 11 49.08 -6.70 -10.31
CA ILE A 11 48.25 -7.00 -9.16
C ILE A 11 47.32 -5.82 -8.85
N ILE A 12 47.81 -4.59 -8.86
CA ILE A 12 47.00 -3.38 -8.64
C ILE A 12 45.92 -3.24 -9.72
N LEU A 13 46.26 -3.47 -10.99
CA LEU A 13 45.30 -3.42 -12.10
C LEU A 13 44.19 -4.46 -11.94
N PHE A 14 44.54 -5.68 -11.51
CA PHE A 14 43.58 -6.76 -11.28
C PHE A 14 42.59 -6.45 -10.12
N ILE A 15 43.12 -5.85 -9.04
CA ILE A 15 42.30 -5.41 -7.89
C ILE A 15 41.38 -4.25 -8.31
N ALA A 16 41.84 -3.32 -9.10
CA ALA A 16 41.05 -2.20 -9.61
C ALA A 16 39.91 -2.68 -10.53
N ILE A 17 40.15 -3.68 -11.37
CA ILE A 17 39.15 -4.28 -12.26
C ILE A 17 38.09 -5.03 -11.42
N LEU A 18 38.51 -5.82 -10.42
CA LEU A 18 37.59 -6.53 -9.53
C LEU A 18 36.74 -5.57 -8.68
N ALA A 19 37.35 -4.49 -8.18
CA ALA A 19 36.63 -3.45 -7.46
C ALA A 19 35.62 -2.72 -8.36
N GLY A 20 35.98 -2.44 -9.61
CA GLY A 20 35.09 -1.84 -10.61
C GLY A 20 33.90 -2.73 -10.97
N ILE A 21 34.11 -4.03 -11.08
CA ILE A 21 33.05 -5.04 -11.32
C ILE A 21 32.12 -5.12 -10.10
N ALA A 22 32.68 -5.18 -8.87
CA ALA A 22 31.90 -5.21 -7.64
C ALA A 22 31.03 -3.96 -7.44
N LEU A 23 31.57 -2.77 -7.72
CA LEU A 23 30.86 -1.49 -7.66
C LEU A 23 29.73 -1.39 -8.71
N ASN A 24 29.96 -1.92 -9.93
CA ASN A 24 28.93 -1.99 -10.96
C ASN A 24 27.81 -2.99 -10.61
N HIS A 25 28.14 -4.14 -10.01
CA HIS A 25 27.13 -5.08 -9.53
C HIS A 25 26.28 -4.50 -8.40
N SER A 26 26.88 -3.72 -7.49
CA SER A 26 26.15 -3.04 -6.42
C SER A 26 25.19 -1.95 -6.94
N ARG A 27 25.55 -1.25 -8.00
CA ARG A 27 24.67 -0.28 -8.67
C ARG A 27 23.53 -0.93 -9.46
N ALA A 28 23.75 -2.10 -10.06
CA ALA A 28 22.70 -2.83 -10.78
C ALA A 28 21.64 -3.41 -9.84
N TYR A 29 21.91 -3.55 -8.55
CA TYR A 29 21.00 -4.14 -7.57
C TYR A 29 20.21 -3.14 -6.73
N ALA A 30 20.39 -1.86 -6.91
CA ALA A 30 19.44 -0.87 -6.43
C ALA A 30 18.20 -0.96 -7.35
N ALA A 31 17.37 -1.99 -7.14
CA ALA A 31 16.10 -2.12 -7.83
C ALA A 31 15.36 -0.80 -7.68
N GLN A 32 15.06 -0.15 -8.82
CA GLN A 32 14.43 1.17 -8.85
C GLN A 32 13.01 1.02 -8.29
N THR A 33 12.87 1.09 -6.96
CA THR A 33 11.58 0.95 -6.29
C THR A 33 10.65 2.07 -6.70
N LYS A 34 9.36 1.77 -6.79
CA LYS A 34 8.29 2.74 -7.05
C LYS A 34 7.30 2.79 -5.89
N THR A 35 6.53 3.84 -5.85
CA THR A 35 5.48 4.01 -4.84
C THR A 35 4.11 4.15 -5.48
N MET A 36 3.08 3.64 -4.80
CA MET A 36 1.68 3.84 -5.09
C MET A 36 1.00 4.31 -3.80
N VAL A 37 0.13 5.30 -3.87
CA VAL A 37 -0.64 5.77 -2.72
C VAL A 37 -2.13 5.58 -2.98
N VAL A 38 -2.81 4.88 -2.07
CA VAL A 38 -4.25 4.59 -2.18
C VAL A 38 -4.96 4.76 -0.84
N ALA A 39 -6.22 5.12 -0.88
CA ALA A 39 -7.13 5.17 0.26
C ALA A 39 -8.26 4.15 0.07
N GLY A 40 -8.42 3.23 1.00
CA GLY A 40 -9.36 2.11 0.90
C GLY A 40 -10.17 1.88 2.19
N GLY A 41 -10.56 2.94 2.88
CA GLY A 41 -11.16 2.89 4.21
C GLY A 41 -10.10 2.72 5.28
N CYS A 42 -10.33 1.90 6.29
CA CYS A 42 -9.37 1.63 7.35
C CYS A 42 -8.00 1.24 6.79
N PHE A 43 -6.99 2.07 7.03
CA PHE A 43 -5.64 1.85 6.49
C PHE A 43 -4.96 0.59 7.05
N TRP A 44 -5.33 0.10 8.26
CA TRP A 44 -4.81 -1.17 8.77
C TRP A 44 -5.17 -2.35 7.87
N CYS A 45 -6.38 -2.30 7.25
CA CYS A 45 -6.81 -3.34 6.33
C CYS A 45 -6.02 -3.31 5.03
N VAL A 46 -5.83 -2.12 4.45
CA VAL A 46 -5.07 -1.94 3.21
C VAL A 46 -3.59 -2.29 3.43
N GLU A 47 -2.99 -1.85 4.54
CA GLU A 47 -1.62 -2.21 4.92
C GLU A 47 -1.45 -3.73 5.02
N SER A 48 -2.32 -4.41 5.78
CA SER A 48 -2.31 -5.86 5.94
C SER A 48 -2.45 -6.61 4.62
N ASP A 49 -3.35 -6.15 3.75
CA ASP A 49 -3.60 -6.78 2.46
C ASP A 49 -2.39 -6.66 1.54
N PHE A 50 -1.77 -5.48 1.46
CA PHE A 50 -0.68 -5.22 0.52
C PHE A 50 0.70 -5.71 0.99
N GLU A 51 0.98 -5.80 2.29
CA GLU A 51 2.24 -6.38 2.77
C GLU A 51 2.41 -7.86 2.40
N ARG A 52 1.33 -8.54 2.04
CA ARG A 52 1.37 -9.96 1.60
C ARG A 52 1.56 -10.13 0.10
N VAL A 53 1.53 -9.04 -0.66
CA VAL A 53 1.62 -9.10 -2.13
C VAL A 53 3.07 -9.30 -2.54
N ARG A 54 3.34 -10.36 -3.29
CA ARG A 54 4.69 -10.61 -3.84
C ARG A 54 5.12 -9.43 -4.72
N GLY A 55 6.26 -8.84 -4.42
CA GLY A 55 6.80 -7.67 -5.10
C GLY A 55 6.54 -6.36 -4.35
N VAL A 56 5.65 -6.32 -3.37
CA VAL A 56 5.57 -5.23 -2.39
C VAL A 56 6.72 -5.38 -1.40
N ILE A 57 7.41 -4.27 -1.17
CA ILE A 57 8.56 -4.18 -0.25
C ILE A 57 8.10 -3.67 1.11
N LYS A 58 7.16 -2.70 1.09
CA LYS A 58 6.66 -2.04 2.30
C LYS A 58 5.30 -1.41 2.02
N ALA A 59 4.39 -1.49 2.99
CA ALA A 59 3.18 -0.70 3.05
C ALA A 59 3.19 0.15 4.34
N VAL A 60 2.86 1.42 4.24
CA VAL A 60 2.93 2.38 5.36
C VAL A 60 1.60 3.09 5.48
N SER A 61 0.95 2.94 6.63
CA SER A 61 -0.28 3.66 6.97
C SER A 61 -0.02 5.15 7.21
N GLY A 62 -0.89 6.02 6.71
CA GLY A 62 -0.74 7.46 6.83
C GLY A 62 -1.96 8.24 6.37
N PHE A 63 -1.74 9.52 6.10
CA PHE A 63 -2.77 10.49 5.73
C PHE A 63 -2.32 11.31 4.54
N THR A 64 -3.23 11.59 3.60
CA THR A 64 -2.96 12.44 2.45
C THR A 64 -4.24 13.05 1.87
N GLY A 65 -4.08 14.04 0.98
CA GLY A 65 -5.19 14.64 0.24
C GLY A 65 -5.96 15.73 0.98
N GLY A 66 -5.64 15.99 2.24
CA GLY A 66 -6.26 17.05 3.05
C GLY A 66 -5.42 18.32 3.13
N HIS A 67 -5.91 19.29 3.92
CA HIS A 67 -5.33 20.62 4.06
C HIS A 67 -4.60 20.85 5.40
N THR A 68 -4.79 19.98 6.39
CA THR A 68 -4.13 20.11 7.70
C THR A 68 -2.69 19.61 7.62
N GLU A 69 -1.73 20.44 8.00
CA GLU A 69 -0.33 20.03 8.09
C GLU A 69 -0.07 19.16 9.34
N ASN A 70 0.78 18.14 9.17
CA ASN A 70 1.17 17.21 10.23
C ASN A 70 -0.04 16.70 11.06
N PRO A 71 -1.08 16.15 10.41
CA PRO A 71 -2.31 15.79 11.08
C PRO A 71 -2.09 14.61 12.04
N THR A 72 -2.73 14.66 13.18
CA THR A 72 -2.81 13.52 14.09
C THR A 72 -3.98 12.61 13.69
N TYR A 73 -3.91 11.33 14.05
CA TYR A 73 -5.01 10.38 13.85
C TYR A 73 -6.34 10.90 14.43
N LYS A 74 -6.29 11.48 15.65
CA LYS A 74 -7.48 12.04 16.29
C LYS A 74 -8.13 13.16 15.46
N GLN A 75 -7.33 14.03 14.84
CA GLN A 75 -7.83 15.08 13.96
C GLN A 75 -8.44 14.51 12.67
N VAL A 76 -7.73 13.60 11.99
CA VAL A 76 -8.22 12.98 10.74
C VAL A 76 -9.56 12.26 10.96
N LYS A 77 -9.68 11.53 12.05
CA LYS A 77 -10.90 10.80 12.42
C LYS A 77 -12.13 11.72 12.60
N THR A 78 -11.95 13.02 12.83
CA THR A 78 -13.09 13.97 12.88
C THR A 78 -13.68 14.30 11.51
N GLY A 79 -13.01 13.92 10.41
CA GLY A 79 -13.40 14.29 9.04
C GLY A 79 -13.11 15.74 8.63
N ARG A 80 -12.65 16.60 9.57
CA ARG A 80 -12.46 18.05 9.33
C ARG A 80 -11.13 18.43 8.69
N THR A 81 -10.18 17.52 8.58
CA THR A 81 -8.85 17.78 8.01
C THR A 81 -8.81 17.64 6.48
N GLY A 82 -9.85 17.09 5.88
CA GLY A 82 -9.88 16.72 4.46
C GLY A 82 -9.02 15.52 4.10
N HIS A 83 -8.19 15.01 5.03
CA HIS A 83 -7.33 13.86 4.78
C HIS A 83 -8.11 12.55 4.71
N PHE A 84 -7.63 11.67 3.82
CA PHE A 84 -7.98 10.26 3.78
C PHE A 84 -7.04 9.46 4.68
N GLU A 85 -7.55 8.39 5.31
CA GLU A 85 -6.70 7.29 5.73
C GLU A 85 -6.17 6.60 4.46
N ALA A 86 -4.87 6.57 4.30
CA ALA A 86 -4.22 6.09 3.09
C ALA A 86 -3.03 5.19 3.41
N VAL A 87 -2.61 4.42 2.41
CA VAL A 87 -1.42 3.58 2.50
C VAL A 87 -0.48 3.92 1.34
N GLN A 88 0.78 4.18 1.68
CA GLN A 88 1.86 4.30 0.72
C GLN A 88 2.52 2.93 0.55
N ILE A 89 2.46 2.38 -0.65
CA ILE A 89 2.94 1.06 -1.03
C ILE A 89 4.21 1.21 -1.85
N THR A 90 5.34 0.78 -1.30
CA THR A 90 6.63 0.70 -2.02
C THR A 90 6.77 -0.69 -2.62
N TYR A 91 7.07 -0.79 -3.91
CA TYR A 91 7.12 -2.04 -4.64
C TYR A 91 8.29 -2.11 -5.63
N ASP A 92 8.67 -3.34 -5.99
CA ASP A 92 9.64 -3.65 -7.02
C ASP A 92 8.92 -3.79 -8.38
N PRO A 93 9.09 -2.83 -9.32
CA PRO A 93 8.40 -2.86 -10.61
C PRO A 93 8.84 -4.02 -11.53
N ALA A 94 9.95 -4.70 -11.23
CA ALA A 94 10.34 -5.91 -11.93
C ALA A 94 9.52 -7.14 -11.48
N LYS A 95 8.89 -7.09 -10.30
CA LYS A 95 8.11 -8.20 -9.73
C LYS A 95 6.61 -8.00 -9.86
N ILE A 96 6.14 -6.76 -9.77
CA ILE A 96 4.72 -6.42 -9.89
C ILE A 96 4.55 -5.04 -10.53
N SER A 97 3.59 -4.93 -11.46
CA SER A 97 3.29 -3.67 -12.13
C SER A 97 2.36 -2.78 -11.29
N TYR A 98 2.41 -1.46 -11.55
CA TYR A 98 1.45 -0.49 -10.99
C TYR A 98 0.00 -0.87 -11.33
N GLU A 99 -0.25 -1.31 -12.55
CA GLU A 99 -1.57 -1.76 -13.01
C GLU A 99 -2.08 -2.97 -12.21
N SER A 100 -1.21 -3.97 -11.99
CA SER A 100 -1.55 -5.15 -11.18
C SER A 100 -1.89 -4.77 -9.74
N LEU A 101 -1.12 -3.86 -9.14
CA LEU A 101 -1.40 -3.35 -7.79
C LEU A 101 -2.72 -2.60 -7.73
N LEU A 102 -3.03 -1.72 -8.70
CA LEU A 102 -4.32 -1.04 -8.75
C LEU A 102 -5.49 -1.99 -8.96
N LYS A 103 -5.30 -3.05 -9.74
CA LYS A 103 -6.33 -4.08 -9.92
C LYS A 103 -6.60 -4.82 -8.61
N LEU A 104 -5.55 -5.21 -7.87
CA LEU A 104 -5.71 -5.79 -6.53
C LEU A 104 -6.41 -4.81 -5.59
N PHE A 105 -6.03 -3.53 -5.62
CA PHE A 105 -6.64 -2.50 -4.78
C PHE A 105 -8.13 -2.34 -5.05
N ILE A 106 -8.53 -2.10 -6.30
CA ILE A 106 -9.94 -1.85 -6.63
C ILE A 106 -10.82 -3.06 -6.29
N MET A 107 -10.26 -4.26 -6.36
CA MET A 107 -10.93 -5.51 -6.03
C MET A 107 -10.93 -5.84 -4.53
N SER A 108 -10.14 -5.17 -3.71
CA SER A 108 -10.07 -5.33 -2.26
C SER A 108 -11.00 -4.42 -1.47
N ILE A 109 -11.73 -3.54 -2.16
CA ILE A 109 -12.63 -2.54 -1.59
C ILE A 109 -14.05 -2.66 -2.14
N ASP A 110 -14.99 -1.91 -1.58
CA ASP A 110 -16.26 -1.59 -2.23
C ASP A 110 -16.13 -0.27 -3.02
N PRO A 111 -15.79 -0.32 -4.30
CA PRO A 111 -15.59 0.90 -5.07
C PRO A 111 -16.89 1.62 -5.40
N THR A 112 -18.05 1.07 -5.05
CA THR A 112 -19.38 1.65 -5.26
C THR A 112 -19.86 2.49 -4.09
N ASP A 113 -19.14 2.45 -2.94
CA ASP A 113 -19.48 3.18 -1.73
C ASP A 113 -18.74 4.53 -1.69
N GLY A 114 -19.48 5.62 -1.71
CA GLY A 114 -18.94 6.99 -1.67
C GLY A 114 -18.89 7.62 -0.28
N GLY A 115 -19.45 6.98 0.74
CA GLY A 115 -19.57 7.55 2.09
C GLY A 115 -18.64 6.93 3.13
N GLY A 116 -17.67 6.13 2.70
CA GLY A 116 -16.74 5.40 3.54
C GLY A 116 -16.50 3.99 3.03
N GLN A 117 -16.10 3.07 3.90
CA GLN A 117 -15.89 1.67 3.55
C GLN A 117 -16.39 0.76 4.68
N PHE A 118 -17.27 -0.16 4.32
CA PHE A 118 -17.83 -1.16 5.23
C PHE A 118 -18.48 -0.50 6.47
N CYS A 119 -17.92 -0.71 7.67
CA CYS A 119 -18.41 -0.09 8.90
C CYS A 119 -17.75 1.26 9.21
N ASP A 120 -16.69 1.63 8.51
CA ASP A 120 -15.97 2.90 8.69
C ASP A 120 -16.60 3.97 7.80
N ARG A 121 -17.24 4.96 8.44
CA ARG A 121 -18.03 5.98 7.73
C ARG A 121 -17.42 7.36 7.90
N GLY A 122 -17.60 8.19 6.87
CA GLY A 122 -17.12 9.57 6.84
C GLY A 122 -16.00 9.81 5.85
N ASP A 123 -15.61 11.07 5.70
CA ASP A 123 -14.74 11.54 4.62
C ASP A 123 -13.34 10.96 4.62
N SER A 124 -12.78 10.68 5.81
CA SER A 124 -11.46 10.06 5.93
C SER A 124 -11.41 8.61 5.46
N TYR A 125 -12.56 7.95 5.33
CA TYR A 125 -12.68 6.53 4.93
C TYR A 125 -13.16 6.34 3.50
N ARG A 126 -13.30 7.40 2.72
CA ARG A 126 -13.62 7.29 1.29
C ARG A 126 -12.46 6.62 0.53
N THR A 127 -12.75 6.14 -0.68
CA THR A 127 -11.76 5.49 -1.52
C THR A 127 -11.16 6.45 -2.55
N ALA A 128 -9.84 6.38 -2.72
CA ALA A 128 -9.12 7.18 -3.71
C ALA A 128 -7.84 6.50 -4.21
N ILE A 129 -7.44 6.86 -5.42
CA ILE A 129 -6.16 6.54 -6.04
C ILE A 129 -5.45 7.87 -6.25
N PHE A 130 -4.27 8.04 -5.66
CA PHE A 130 -3.46 9.26 -5.82
C PHE A 130 -2.42 9.04 -6.92
N VAL A 131 -2.43 9.91 -7.93
CA VAL A 131 -1.62 9.76 -9.14
C VAL A 131 -0.61 10.90 -9.28
N SER A 132 0.64 10.55 -9.60
CA SER A 132 1.76 11.50 -9.69
C SER A 132 2.05 11.96 -11.12
N ASN A 133 1.51 11.29 -12.13
CA ASN A 133 1.79 11.57 -13.54
C ASN A 133 0.67 11.06 -14.46
N ALA A 134 0.73 11.48 -15.74
CA ALA A 134 -0.29 11.14 -16.74
C ALA A 134 -0.41 9.62 -16.99
N ARG A 135 0.71 8.86 -16.90
CA ARG A 135 0.68 7.40 -17.08
C ARG A 135 -0.08 6.71 -15.95
N GLU A 136 0.20 7.10 -14.72
CA GLU A 136 -0.53 6.57 -13.55
C GLU A 136 -2.03 6.92 -13.62
N LYS A 137 -2.35 8.16 -14.02
CA LYS A 137 -3.73 8.60 -14.23
C LYS A 137 -4.43 7.74 -15.28
N ALA A 138 -3.82 7.50 -16.43
CA ALA A 138 -4.41 6.67 -17.48
C ALA A 138 -4.68 5.22 -17.02
N ILE A 139 -3.76 4.64 -16.24
CA ILE A 139 -3.93 3.29 -15.66
C ILE A 139 -5.05 3.30 -14.61
N ALA A 140 -5.11 4.31 -13.75
CA ALA A 140 -6.18 4.46 -12.76
C ALA A 140 -7.57 4.58 -13.43
N GLU A 141 -7.69 5.39 -14.47
CA GLU A 141 -8.92 5.52 -15.27
C GLU A 141 -9.32 4.21 -15.93
N ALA A 142 -8.34 3.46 -16.49
CA ALA A 142 -8.60 2.13 -17.05
C ALA A 142 -9.10 1.15 -16.00
N THR A 143 -8.53 1.20 -14.77
CA THR A 143 -8.96 0.39 -13.63
C THR A 143 -10.38 0.73 -13.18
N ILE A 144 -10.75 2.01 -13.12
CA ILE A 144 -12.12 2.44 -12.83
C ILE A 144 -13.10 1.98 -13.92
N ARG A 145 -12.71 2.09 -15.20
CA ARG A 145 -13.54 1.56 -16.31
C ARG A 145 -13.72 0.05 -16.22
N TYR A 146 -12.67 -0.69 -15.87
CA TYR A 146 -12.76 -2.13 -15.62
C TYR A 146 -13.76 -2.45 -14.52
N ALA A 147 -13.63 -1.80 -13.34
CA ALA A 147 -14.55 -1.99 -12.22
C ALA A 147 -16.01 -1.68 -12.59
N LYS A 148 -16.24 -0.55 -13.30
CA LYS A 148 -17.58 -0.15 -13.76
C LYS A 148 -18.21 -1.21 -14.67
N ARG A 149 -17.45 -1.77 -15.63
CA ARG A 149 -17.95 -2.82 -16.54
C ARG A 149 -18.23 -4.11 -15.79
N THR A 150 -17.30 -4.54 -14.92
CA THR A 150 -17.41 -5.82 -14.19
C THR A 150 -18.58 -5.80 -13.21
N LEU A 151 -18.71 -4.74 -12.42
CA LEU A 151 -19.74 -4.62 -11.40
C LEU A 151 -21.09 -4.13 -11.95
N ARG A 152 -21.12 -3.56 -13.16
CA ARG A 152 -22.30 -2.90 -13.76
C ARG A 152 -22.91 -1.83 -12.83
N ARG A 153 -22.05 -1.09 -12.13
CA ARG A 153 -22.41 -0.09 -11.13
C ARG A 153 -21.56 1.17 -11.30
N SER A 154 -22.07 2.30 -10.79
CA SER A 154 -21.28 3.52 -10.68
C SER A 154 -20.14 3.32 -9.68
N ILE A 155 -18.94 3.73 -10.07
CA ILE A 155 -17.74 3.69 -9.21
C ILE A 155 -17.59 5.05 -8.52
N ARG A 156 -17.37 5.02 -7.22
CA ARG A 156 -17.20 6.19 -6.35
C ARG A 156 -15.75 6.45 -5.94
N THR A 157 -14.87 5.49 -6.22
CA THR A 157 -13.43 5.66 -6.00
C THR A 157 -12.91 6.83 -6.82
N GLN A 158 -12.26 7.78 -6.16
CA GLN A 158 -11.76 9.01 -6.77
C GLN A 158 -10.36 8.80 -7.37
N ILE A 159 -10.02 9.54 -8.42
CA ILE A 159 -8.65 9.69 -8.91
C ILE A 159 -8.23 11.13 -8.57
N LEU A 160 -7.25 11.27 -7.69
CA LEU A 160 -6.79 12.55 -7.16
C LEU A 160 -5.31 12.76 -7.47
N PRO A 161 -4.85 14.00 -7.62
CA PRO A 161 -3.42 14.26 -7.75
C PRO A 161 -2.68 13.81 -6.49
N ALA A 162 -1.44 13.37 -6.66
CA ALA A 162 -0.55 13.07 -5.54
C ALA A 162 -0.38 14.32 -4.67
N ALA A 163 -0.45 14.12 -3.36
CA ALA A 163 -0.29 15.16 -2.36
C ALA A 163 0.70 14.68 -1.28
N ARG A 164 1.10 15.59 -0.39
CA ARG A 164 2.00 15.25 0.72
C ARG A 164 1.40 14.11 1.54
N PHE A 165 2.22 13.09 1.79
CA PHE A 165 1.87 11.95 2.62
C PHE A 165 2.44 12.13 4.02
N TYR A 166 1.60 12.03 5.03
CA TYR A 166 1.97 12.11 6.43
C TYR A 166 1.86 10.71 7.05
N VAL A 167 2.99 10.18 7.51
CA VAL A 167 3.04 8.85 8.12
C VAL A 167 2.25 8.86 9.43
N ALA A 168 1.35 7.91 9.62
CA ALA A 168 0.63 7.74 10.87
C ALA A 168 1.59 7.30 11.99
N GLY A 169 1.30 7.73 13.22
CA GLY A 169 2.14 7.43 14.37
C GLY A 169 2.35 5.91 14.59
N PRO A 170 3.39 5.53 15.35
CA PRO A 170 3.78 4.13 15.56
C PRO A 170 2.66 3.17 15.98
N PRO A 171 1.66 3.57 16.78
CA PRO A 171 0.55 2.67 17.15
C PRO A 171 -0.30 2.19 15.98
N HIS A 172 -0.22 2.85 14.82
CA HIS A 172 -1.02 2.55 13.64
C HIS A 172 -0.27 1.75 12.57
N GLN A 173 1.07 1.62 12.69
CA GLN A 173 1.87 0.82 11.79
C GLN A 173 1.84 -0.66 12.21
N ASN A 174 1.70 -1.55 11.23
CA ASN A 174 1.69 -3.00 11.46
C ASN A 174 0.64 -3.45 12.51
N TYR A 175 -0.46 -2.70 12.63
CA TYR A 175 -1.49 -2.98 13.65
C TYR A 175 -2.01 -4.41 13.56
N TYR A 176 -2.18 -4.92 12.35
CA TYR A 176 -2.72 -6.25 12.06
C TYR A 176 -1.87 -7.42 12.62
N ARG A 177 -0.59 -7.18 12.94
CA ARG A 177 0.34 -8.17 13.54
C ARG A 177 0.90 -7.72 14.89
N GLY A 178 0.40 -6.60 15.42
CA GLY A 178 0.87 -6.04 16.68
C GLY A 178 0.52 -6.91 17.89
N THR A 179 1.43 -6.94 18.85
CA THR A 179 1.29 -7.72 20.09
C THR A 179 0.85 -6.91 21.30
N LYS A 180 0.86 -5.56 21.18
CA LYS A 180 0.43 -4.66 22.25
C LYS A 180 -1.04 -4.90 22.60
N ARG A 181 -1.34 -4.96 23.89
CA ARG A 181 -2.74 -5.05 24.38
C ARG A 181 -3.42 -3.70 24.30
N VAL A 182 -4.63 -3.67 23.77
CA VAL A 182 -5.46 -2.48 23.61
C VAL A 182 -6.87 -2.73 24.09
N LEU A 183 -7.52 -1.73 24.64
CA LEU A 183 -8.92 -1.78 24.97
C LEU A 183 -9.76 -1.56 23.70
N THR A 184 -10.68 -2.48 23.45
CA THR A 184 -11.56 -2.44 22.28
C THR A 184 -13.01 -2.67 22.71
N ARG A 185 -13.97 -2.50 21.79
CA ARG A 185 -15.37 -2.90 22.02
C ARG A 185 -15.54 -4.41 22.23
N PHE A 186 -14.52 -5.21 21.94
CA PHE A 186 -14.48 -6.67 22.16
C PHE A 186 -13.70 -7.04 23.43
N GLY A 187 -13.43 -6.08 24.32
CA GLY A 187 -12.58 -6.24 25.49
C GLY A 187 -11.10 -5.96 25.22
N ILE A 188 -10.24 -6.28 26.19
CA ILE A 188 -8.79 -6.12 26.08
C ILE A 188 -8.23 -7.26 25.22
N ARG A 189 -7.59 -6.90 24.11
CA ARG A 189 -7.03 -7.84 23.12
C ARG A 189 -5.66 -7.37 22.65
N LYS A 190 -4.86 -8.28 22.07
CA LYS A 190 -3.69 -7.88 21.27
C LYS A 190 -4.18 -7.13 20.02
N GLN A 191 -3.37 -6.21 19.49
CA GLN A 191 -3.71 -5.46 18.27
C GLN A 191 -4.08 -6.40 17.11
N SER A 192 -3.34 -7.50 16.92
CA SER A 192 -3.64 -8.49 15.88
C SER A 192 -5.00 -9.17 16.06
N GLU A 193 -5.35 -9.52 17.28
CA GLU A 193 -6.68 -10.10 17.60
C GLU A 193 -7.81 -9.06 17.43
N ALA A 194 -7.53 -7.81 17.84
CA ALA A 194 -8.45 -6.69 17.65
C ALA A 194 -8.70 -6.43 16.17
N TYR A 195 -7.65 -6.41 15.36
CA TYR A 195 -7.75 -6.25 13.91
C TYR A 195 -8.65 -7.31 13.26
N GLN A 196 -8.44 -8.58 13.58
CA GLN A 196 -9.26 -9.67 13.06
C GLN A 196 -10.73 -9.53 13.48
N ALA A 197 -10.97 -9.18 14.75
CA ALA A 197 -12.33 -8.98 15.27
C ALA A 197 -13.03 -7.80 14.58
N TYR A 198 -12.35 -6.67 14.37
CA TYR A 198 -12.89 -5.52 13.63
C TYR A 198 -13.14 -5.87 12.15
N ARG A 199 -12.19 -6.47 11.43
CA ARG A 199 -12.34 -6.85 10.02
C ARG A 199 -13.55 -7.77 9.81
N LYS A 200 -13.69 -8.79 10.67
CA LYS A 200 -14.84 -9.71 10.65
C LYS A 200 -16.15 -9.01 10.95
N ALA A 201 -16.20 -8.21 12.02
CA ALA A 201 -17.42 -7.50 12.44
C ALA A 201 -17.89 -6.46 11.43
N CYS A 202 -16.96 -5.79 10.73
CA CYS A 202 -17.28 -4.85 9.65
C CYS A 202 -17.74 -5.52 8.35
N GLY A 203 -17.60 -6.83 8.23
CA GLY A 203 -18.07 -7.60 7.07
C GLY A 203 -17.32 -7.30 5.77
N ARG A 204 -16.08 -6.78 5.85
CA ARG A 204 -15.26 -6.42 4.68
C ARG A 204 -15.17 -7.57 3.70
N ASP A 205 -14.68 -8.72 4.13
CA ASP A 205 -14.42 -9.86 3.25
C ASP A 205 -15.71 -10.40 2.60
N LYS A 206 -16.80 -10.46 3.37
CA LYS A 206 -18.11 -10.84 2.85
C LYS A 206 -18.62 -9.89 1.78
N ARG A 207 -18.39 -8.58 1.96
CA ARG A 207 -18.82 -7.57 0.98
C ARG A 207 -17.97 -7.65 -0.29
N VAL A 208 -16.66 -7.73 -0.16
CA VAL A 208 -15.71 -7.87 -1.27
C VAL A 208 -16.01 -9.14 -2.07
N GLN A 209 -16.23 -10.27 -1.38
CA GLN A 209 -16.60 -11.52 -2.03
C GLN A 209 -17.94 -11.43 -2.80
N ARG A 210 -18.95 -10.74 -2.24
CA ARG A 210 -20.21 -10.51 -2.96
C ARG A 210 -20.06 -9.66 -4.22
N LEU A 211 -19.12 -8.73 -4.21
CA LEU A 211 -18.87 -7.85 -5.38
C LEU A 211 -18.05 -8.54 -6.47
N TRP A 212 -17.00 -9.26 -6.09
CA TRP A 212 -15.98 -9.74 -7.02
C TRP A 212 -15.97 -11.27 -7.18
N GLY A 213 -16.80 -12.00 -6.41
CA GLY A 213 -16.92 -13.45 -6.49
C GLY A 213 -15.59 -14.16 -6.21
N ALA A 214 -15.28 -15.15 -7.05
CA ALA A 214 -14.04 -15.92 -6.94
C ALA A 214 -12.76 -15.09 -7.20
N ASN A 215 -12.89 -13.90 -7.81
CA ASN A 215 -11.76 -13.00 -8.08
C ASN A 215 -11.44 -12.05 -6.90
N ALA A 216 -12.20 -12.13 -5.79
CA ALA A 216 -11.96 -11.28 -4.63
C ALA A 216 -10.59 -11.60 -4.00
N PRO A 217 -9.65 -10.64 -3.95
CA PRO A 217 -8.38 -10.85 -3.28
C PRO A 217 -8.53 -10.74 -1.75
N PHE A 218 -7.60 -11.28 -1.00
CA PHE A 218 -7.43 -11.07 0.44
C PHE A 218 -8.61 -11.47 1.34
N ILE A 219 -9.52 -12.33 0.87
CA ILE A 219 -10.70 -12.77 1.65
C ILE A 219 -10.42 -13.97 2.57
N THR A 220 -9.27 -14.61 2.44
CA THR A 220 -8.82 -15.72 3.30
C THR A 220 -7.73 -15.20 4.24
N HIS A 221 -8.07 -15.05 5.50
CA HIS A 221 -7.15 -14.66 6.57
C HIS A 221 -7.21 -15.64 7.73
#